data_6cf460092bae3331747395e3873dfb1b
#
_entry.id   6cf460092bae3331747395e3873dfb1b
#
_cell.length_a   1.000
_cell.length_b   1.000
_cell.length_c   1.000
_cell.angle_alpha   90.00
_cell.angle_beta   90.00
_cell.angle_gamma   90.00
#
_symmetry.space_group_name_H-M   'P 1'
#
loop_
_entity.id
_entity.type
_entity.pdbx_description
1 polymer ?
#
loop_
_entity_poly.entity_id
_entity_poly.type
_entity_poly.pdbx_seq_one_letter_code
_entity_poly.pdbx_strand_id
1 'polypeptide(L)'
;VEVFDALDAELDRLDEVSFEVLTTPERLRSLERLECLVRRLPAVGHALINQLDAQASEEELGGTLCCALANRLRITKPDAARRIADAADLGPRRALTGEPLAPQLTATATAQRQGLIGEAHVKVIRALFR
;
A
#
# COMPACT_ATOMS: atom_id res chain seq x y z
N VAL A 1 1.76 10.70 -14.22
CA VAL A 1 0.50 9.94 -14.37
C VAL A 1 -0.66 10.77 -13.84
N GLU A 2 -1.68 10.94 -14.66
CA GLU A 2 -2.80 11.84 -14.38
C GLU A 2 -3.52 11.57 -13.05
N VAL A 3 -3.66 10.30 -12.68
CA VAL A 3 -4.34 9.94 -11.43
C VAL A 3 -3.53 10.41 -10.22
N PHE A 4 -2.21 10.27 -10.24
CA PHE A 4 -1.36 10.76 -9.16
C PHE A 4 -1.38 12.28 -9.07
N ASP A 5 -1.37 12.96 -10.22
CA ASP A 5 -1.47 14.41 -10.25
C ASP A 5 -2.80 14.89 -9.65
N ALA A 6 -3.90 14.18 -9.94
CA ALA A 6 -5.20 14.49 -9.37
C ALA A 6 -5.24 14.25 -7.85
N LEU A 7 -4.61 13.17 -7.37
CA LEU A 7 -4.51 12.90 -5.93
C LEU A 7 -3.69 13.96 -5.21
N ASP A 8 -2.58 14.39 -5.80
CA ASP A 8 -1.75 15.48 -5.24
C ASP A 8 -2.57 16.77 -5.14
N ALA A 9 -3.32 17.11 -6.18
CA ALA A 9 -4.16 18.31 -6.18
C ALA A 9 -5.26 18.24 -5.10
N GLU A 10 -5.88 17.08 -4.92
CA GLU A 10 -6.89 16.90 -3.85
C GLU A 10 -6.27 16.97 -2.46
N LEU A 11 -5.05 16.47 -2.26
CA LEU A 11 -4.32 16.63 -1.01
C LEU A 11 -4.03 18.10 -0.72
N ASP A 12 -3.62 18.87 -1.75
CA ASP A 12 -3.39 20.31 -1.61
C ASP A 12 -4.69 21.02 -1.16
N ARG A 13 -5.82 20.63 -1.75
CA ARG A 13 -7.12 21.18 -1.36
C ARG A 13 -7.48 20.80 0.09
N LEU A 14 -7.21 19.56 0.49
CA LEU A 14 -7.46 19.10 1.86
C LEU A 14 -6.61 19.89 2.87
N ASP A 15 -5.38 20.20 2.52
CA ASP A 15 -4.45 20.96 3.35
C ASP A 15 -4.94 22.41 3.58
N GLU A 16 -5.72 22.96 2.66
CA GLU A 16 -6.30 24.29 2.74
C GLU A 16 -7.63 24.34 3.49
N VAL A 17 -8.24 23.20 3.78
CA VAL A 17 -9.55 23.14 4.48
C VAL A 17 -9.37 23.55 5.94
N SER A 18 -10.24 24.46 6.40
CA SER A 18 -10.32 24.81 7.82
C SER A 18 -11.27 23.87 8.54
N PHE A 19 -10.79 23.27 9.63
CA PHE A 19 -11.60 22.40 10.48
C PHE A 19 -12.11 23.11 11.74
N GLU A 20 -11.88 24.42 11.86
CA GLU A 20 -12.20 25.20 13.04
C GLU A 20 -13.70 25.24 13.37
N VAL A 21 -14.54 25.26 12.33
CA VAL A 21 -16.01 25.33 12.48
C VAL A 21 -16.65 23.98 12.79
N LEU A 22 -15.89 22.89 12.75
CA LEU A 22 -16.42 21.55 12.98
C LEU A 22 -16.65 21.29 14.47
N THR A 23 -17.65 20.48 14.76
CA THR A 23 -17.87 19.94 16.11
C THR A 23 -16.84 18.87 16.44
N THR A 24 -16.73 18.50 17.71
CA THR A 24 -15.85 17.41 18.12
C THR A 24 -16.17 16.09 17.41
N PRO A 25 -17.44 15.63 17.32
CA PRO A 25 -17.76 14.43 16.54
C PRO A 25 -17.36 14.52 15.07
N GLU A 26 -17.52 15.67 14.45
CA GLU A 26 -17.13 15.89 13.05
C GLU A 26 -15.62 15.82 12.85
N ARG A 27 -14.84 16.38 13.78
CA ARG A 27 -13.36 16.25 13.75
C ARG A 27 -12.91 14.82 13.90
N LEU A 28 -13.53 14.07 14.83
CA LEU A 28 -13.21 12.64 15.00
C LEU A 28 -13.52 11.85 13.73
N ARG A 29 -14.65 12.12 13.10
CA ARG A 29 -15.03 11.48 11.83
C ARG A 29 -14.04 11.81 10.71
N SER A 30 -13.57 13.04 10.67
CA SER A 30 -12.54 13.44 9.69
C SER A 30 -11.25 12.66 9.88
N LEU A 31 -10.81 12.46 11.12
CA LEU A 31 -9.64 11.63 11.42
C LEU A 31 -9.85 10.16 11.02
N GLU A 32 -11.04 9.62 11.28
CA GLU A 32 -11.38 8.25 10.86
C GLU A 32 -11.31 8.10 9.33
N ARG A 33 -11.78 9.09 8.59
CA ARG A 33 -11.71 9.09 7.12
C ARG A 33 -10.28 9.17 6.61
N LEU A 34 -9.46 10.01 7.23
CA LEU A 34 -8.03 10.09 6.90
C LEU A 34 -7.34 8.76 7.13
N GLU A 35 -7.59 8.14 8.28
CA GLU A 35 -7.01 6.84 8.62
C GLU A 35 -7.42 5.77 7.59
N CYS A 36 -8.68 5.76 7.19
CA CYS A 36 -9.19 4.84 6.19
C CYS A 36 -8.44 5.01 4.84
N LEU A 37 -8.22 6.24 4.41
CA LEU A 37 -7.47 6.53 3.17
C LEU A 37 -6.03 6.05 3.27
N VAL A 38 -5.36 6.32 4.38
CA VAL A 38 -3.98 5.86 4.62
C VAL A 38 -3.89 4.34 4.54
N ARG A 39 -4.86 3.63 5.11
CA ARG A 39 -4.91 2.16 5.11
C ARG A 39 -5.13 1.56 3.72
N ARG A 40 -5.75 2.30 2.80
CA ARG A 40 -6.00 1.84 1.43
C ARG A 40 -4.78 1.96 0.52
N LEU A 41 -3.90 2.91 0.77
CA LEU A 41 -2.76 3.20 -0.10
C LEU A 41 -1.79 2.03 -0.27
N PRO A 42 -1.42 1.25 0.77
CA PRO A 42 -0.52 0.12 0.59
C PRO A 42 -0.99 -0.92 -0.43
N ALA A 43 -2.30 -1.11 -0.59
CA ALA A 43 -2.83 -2.05 -1.57
C ALA A 43 -2.44 -1.71 -3.01
N VAL A 44 -2.38 -0.42 -3.34
CA VAL A 44 -1.91 0.05 -4.65
C VAL A 44 -0.42 -0.27 -4.81
N GLY A 45 0.35 -0.03 -3.75
CA GLY A 45 1.79 -0.32 -3.74
C GLY A 45 2.09 -1.80 -3.95
N HIS A 46 1.27 -2.70 -3.41
CA HIS A 46 1.46 -4.15 -3.57
C HIS A 46 1.42 -4.57 -5.04
N ALA A 47 0.49 -4.03 -5.81
CA ALA A 47 0.40 -4.32 -7.24
C ALA A 47 1.67 -3.88 -7.97
N LEU A 48 2.15 -2.67 -7.69
CA LEU A 48 3.38 -2.14 -8.30
C LEU A 48 4.60 -2.96 -7.91
N ILE A 49 4.74 -3.33 -6.65
CA ILE A 49 5.88 -4.13 -6.16
C ILE A 49 5.88 -5.50 -6.85
N ASN A 50 4.74 -6.17 -6.94
CA ASN A 50 4.65 -7.47 -7.59
C ASN A 50 4.96 -7.40 -9.09
N GLN A 51 4.57 -6.32 -9.76
CA GLN A 51 4.91 -6.09 -11.16
C GLN A 51 6.41 -5.88 -11.34
N LEU A 52 7.03 -5.11 -10.48
CA LEU A 52 8.48 -4.92 -10.50
C LEU A 52 9.22 -6.23 -10.25
N ASP A 53 8.77 -7.01 -9.27
CA ASP A 53 9.36 -8.30 -8.94
C ASP A 53 9.31 -9.27 -10.13
N ALA A 54 8.19 -9.26 -10.87
CA ALA A 54 7.98 -10.17 -12.00
C ALA A 54 8.67 -9.71 -13.28
N GLN A 55 8.82 -8.41 -13.51
CA GLN A 55 9.17 -7.85 -14.82
C GLN A 55 10.50 -7.11 -14.87
N ALA A 56 10.94 -6.52 -13.76
CA ALA A 56 12.17 -5.74 -13.75
C ALA A 56 13.39 -6.62 -13.52
N SER A 57 14.47 -6.36 -14.28
CA SER A 57 15.75 -7.01 -14.05
C SER A 57 16.54 -6.27 -12.95
N GLU A 58 17.50 -6.96 -12.33
CA GLU A 58 18.41 -6.31 -11.37
C GLU A 58 19.22 -5.19 -12.03
N GLU A 59 19.52 -5.33 -13.31
CA GLU A 59 20.23 -4.29 -14.08
C GLU A 59 19.40 -3.02 -14.18
N GLU A 60 18.11 -3.13 -14.48
CA GLU A 60 17.19 -1.99 -14.54
C GLU A 60 17.01 -1.34 -13.17
N LEU A 61 16.98 -2.14 -12.11
CA LEU A 61 16.80 -1.66 -10.74
C LEU A 61 18.09 -1.12 -10.11
N GLY A 62 19.25 -1.48 -10.66
CA GLY A 62 20.54 -1.17 -10.07
C GLY A 62 20.89 -2.03 -8.88
N GLY A 63 20.27 -3.21 -8.76
CA GLY A 63 20.49 -4.16 -7.67
C GLY A 63 19.25 -5.01 -7.42
N THR A 64 19.16 -5.60 -6.22
CA THR A 64 17.99 -6.36 -5.84
C THR A 64 16.78 -5.45 -5.67
N LEU A 65 15.58 -6.00 -5.77
CA LEU A 65 14.34 -5.24 -5.56
C LEU A 65 14.31 -4.60 -4.17
N CYS A 66 14.73 -5.33 -3.14
CA CYS A 66 14.79 -4.81 -1.78
C CYS A 66 15.69 -3.57 -1.68
N CYS A 67 16.89 -3.63 -2.23
CA CYS A 67 17.83 -2.51 -2.24
C CYS A 67 17.29 -1.32 -3.05
N ALA A 68 16.69 -1.60 -4.20
CA ALA A 68 16.11 -0.57 -5.05
C ALA A 68 14.97 0.18 -4.35
N LEU A 69 14.07 -0.55 -3.69
CA LEU A 69 12.98 0.07 -2.93
C LEU A 69 13.50 0.88 -1.75
N ALA A 70 14.45 0.33 -1.00
CA ALA A 70 15.03 1.03 0.15
C ALA A 70 15.64 2.38 -0.28
N ASN A 71 16.41 2.38 -1.37
CA ASN A 71 17.06 3.58 -1.87
C ASN A 71 16.07 4.57 -2.49
N ARG A 72 15.17 4.07 -3.32
CA ARG A 72 14.23 4.91 -4.07
C ARG A 72 13.19 5.55 -3.17
N LEU A 73 12.67 4.79 -2.21
CA LEU A 73 11.63 5.25 -1.28
C LEU A 73 12.21 5.85 -0.01
N ARG A 74 13.53 5.78 0.18
CA ARG A 74 14.22 6.28 1.38
C ARG A 74 13.69 5.63 2.65
N ILE A 75 13.58 4.32 2.60
CA ILE A 75 13.16 3.48 3.72
C ILE A 75 14.29 2.52 4.09
N THR A 76 14.19 1.87 5.23
CA THR A 76 15.17 0.87 5.65
C THR A 76 15.01 -0.41 4.83
N LYS A 77 16.08 -1.21 4.74
CA LYS A 77 16.02 -2.51 4.08
C LYS A 77 15.01 -3.46 4.74
N PRO A 78 14.92 -3.54 6.08
CA PRO A 78 13.86 -4.34 6.72
C PRO A 78 12.45 -3.88 6.33
N ASP A 79 12.21 -2.58 6.23
CA ASP A 79 10.91 -2.06 5.82
C ASP A 79 10.62 -2.40 4.36
N ALA A 80 11.62 -2.28 3.47
CA ALA A 80 11.48 -2.69 2.08
C ALA A 80 11.17 -4.19 1.97
N ALA A 81 11.89 -5.03 2.71
CA ALA A 81 11.66 -6.48 2.74
C ALA A 81 10.24 -6.81 3.21
N ARG A 82 9.76 -6.11 4.24
CA ARG A 82 8.39 -6.27 4.75
C ARG A 82 7.36 -5.92 3.69
N ARG A 83 7.55 -4.82 2.97
CA ARG A 83 6.62 -4.41 1.90
C ARG A 83 6.58 -5.41 0.75
N ILE A 84 7.73 -5.98 0.39
CA ILE A 84 7.81 -7.02 -0.64
C ILE A 84 7.06 -8.27 -0.17
N ALA A 85 7.23 -8.69 1.07
CA ALA A 85 6.56 -9.84 1.65
C ALA A 85 5.04 -9.61 1.77
N ASP A 86 4.62 -8.43 2.20
CA ASP A 86 3.21 -8.04 2.25
C ASP A 86 2.59 -8.09 0.85
N ALA A 87 3.29 -7.56 -0.15
CA ALA A 87 2.84 -7.58 -1.53
C ALA A 87 2.65 -9.01 -2.05
N ALA A 88 3.55 -9.92 -1.70
CA ALA A 88 3.45 -11.33 -2.10
C ALA A 88 2.19 -11.99 -1.53
N ASP A 89 1.82 -11.67 -0.29
CA ASP A 89 0.67 -12.28 0.39
C ASP A 89 -0.66 -11.59 0.06
N LEU A 90 -0.65 -10.28 -0.14
CA LEU A 90 -1.85 -9.44 -0.22
C LEU A 90 -2.08 -8.84 -1.60
N GLY A 91 -1.05 -8.78 -2.44
CA GLY A 91 -1.14 -8.17 -3.75
C GLY A 91 -1.68 -9.11 -4.82
N PRO A 92 -2.10 -8.55 -5.96
CA PRO A 92 -2.47 -9.34 -7.13
C PRO A 92 -1.30 -10.20 -7.59
N ARG A 93 -1.61 -11.43 -8.00
CA ARG A 93 -0.63 -12.40 -8.50
C ARG A 93 -0.97 -12.81 -9.93
N ARG A 94 0.02 -13.40 -10.61
CA ARG A 94 -0.19 -14.05 -11.91
C ARG A 94 0.33 -15.48 -11.88
N ALA A 95 -0.37 -16.39 -12.55
CA ALA A 95 0.11 -17.72 -12.81
C ALA A 95 1.32 -17.69 -13.77
N LEU A 96 2.08 -18.78 -13.84
CA LEU A 96 3.18 -18.92 -14.82
C LEU A 96 2.68 -18.74 -16.26
N THR A 97 1.41 -19.05 -16.52
CA THR A 97 0.73 -18.85 -17.81
C THR A 97 0.27 -17.41 -18.06
N GLY A 98 0.48 -16.50 -17.10
CA GLY A 98 0.11 -15.09 -17.23
C GLY A 98 -1.30 -14.74 -16.74
N GLU A 99 -2.08 -15.72 -16.30
CA GLU A 99 -3.44 -15.50 -15.81
C GLU A 99 -3.45 -14.77 -14.47
N PRO A 100 -4.35 -13.77 -14.27
CA PRO A 100 -4.50 -13.13 -12.97
C PRO A 100 -4.97 -14.13 -11.91
N LEU A 101 -4.34 -14.06 -10.73
CA LEU A 101 -4.69 -14.87 -9.57
C LEU A 101 -5.13 -13.96 -8.42
N ALA A 102 -6.05 -14.46 -7.59
CA ALA A 102 -6.43 -13.79 -6.36
C ALA A 102 -5.23 -13.72 -5.39
N PRO A 103 -5.16 -12.69 -4.51
CA PRO A 103 -4.18 -12.66 -3.44
C PRO A 103 -4.24 -13.91 -2.56
N GLN A 104 -3.11 -14.32 -1.99
CA GLN A 104 -3.06 -15.50 -1.12
C GLN A 104 -3.94 -15.31 0.13
N LEU A 105 -3.90 -14.12 0.74
CA LEU A 105 -4.75 -13.76 1.87
C LEU A 105 -5.88 -12.85 1.37
N THR A 106 -6.83 -13.43 0.64
CA THR A 106 -7.87 -12.68 -0.08
C THR A 106 -8.73 -11.82 0.84
N ALA A 107 -9.21 -12.36 1.95
CA ALA A 107 -10.04 -11.62 2.90
C ALA A 107 -9.28 -10.44 3.54
N THR A 108 -8.01 -10.66 3.91
CA THR A 108 -7.14 -9.62 4.48
C THR A 108 -6.87 -8.53 3.45
N ALA A 109 -6.57 -8.90 2.20
CA ALA A 109 -6.33 -7.96 1.11
C ALA A 109 -7.57 -7.10 0.85
N THR A 110 -8.75 -7.70 0.84
CA THR A 110 -10.02 -6.98 0.65
C THR A 110 -10.26 -6.00 1.79
N ALA A 111 -10.07 -6.41 3.04
CA ALA A 111 -10.23 -5.54 4.20
C ALA A 111 -9.27 -4.35 4.17
N GLN A 112 -8.01 -4.58 3.76
CA GLN A 112 -7.03 -3.50 3.63
C GLN A 112 -7.42 -2.51 2.53
N ARG A 113 -7.85 -2.99 1.38
CA ARG A 113 -8.30 -2.11 0.27
C ARG A 113 -9.51 -1.27 0.65
N GLN A 114 -10.35 -1.77 1.54
CA GLN A 114 -11.51 -1.04 2.05
C GLN A 114 -11.15 -0.11 3.22
N GLY A 115 -9.89 -0.14 3.69
CA GLY A 115 -9.45 0.69 4.79
C GLY A 115 -9.89 0.23 6.16
N LEU A 116 -10.36 -1.02 6.29
CA LEU A 116 -10.86 -1.58 7.55
C LEU A 116 -9.75 -1.99 8.51
N ILE A 117 -8.59 -2.38 7.97
CA ILE A 117 -7.42 -2.78 8.76
C ILE A 117 -6.17 -2.03 8.30
N GLY A 118 -5.23 -1.85 9.20
CA GLY A 118 -3.96 -1.20 8.94
C GLY A 118 -2.79 -2.19 8.97
N GLU A 119 -1.57 -1.67 8.80
CA GLU A 119 -0.35 -2.47 8.73
C GLU A 119 -0.10 -3.32 9.98
N ALA A 120 -0.42 -2.81 11.16
CA ALA A 120 -0.28 -3.57 12.40
C ALA A 120 -1.16 -4.82 12.43
N HIS A 121 -2.39 -4.69 11.94
CA HIS A 121 -3.31 -5.84 11.81
C HIS A 121 -2.78 -6.86 10.80
N VAL A 122 -2.30 -6.39 9.65
CA VAL A 122 -1.71 -7.23 8.61
C VAL A 122 -0.54 -8.04 9.17
N LYS A 123 0.34 -7.39 9.94
CA LYS A 123 1.49 -8.04 10.56
C LYS A 123 1.07 -9.21 11.46
N VAL A 124 0.05 -9.00 12.30
CA VAL A 124 -0.48 -10.04 13.19
C VAL A 124 -1.10 -11.18 12.39
N ILE A 125 -1.93 -10.87 11.39
CA ILE A 125 -2.60 -11.86 10.56
C ILE A 125 -1.57 -12.72 9.81
N ARG A 126 -0.56 -12.10 9.20
CA ARG A 126 0.47 -12.83 8.48
C ARG A 126 1.25 -13.76 9.38
N ALA A 127 1.51 -13.36 10.62
CA ALA A 127 2.20 -14.21 11.58
C ALA A 127 1.41 -15.49 11.92
N LEU A 128 0.08 -15.43 11.87
CA LEU A 128 -0.78 -16.59 12.14
C LEU A 128 -0.75 -17.63 11.01
N PHE A 129 -0.41 -17.23 9.80
CA PHE A 129 -0.45 -18.10 8.61
C PHE A 129 0.95 -18.55 8.12
N ARG A 130 1.95 -18.35 8.95
CA ARG A 130 3.31 -18.81 8.66
C ARG A 130 3.59 -20.19 9.21
#